data_706560aea98a11946bc4f656dbdbf7ba
#
_entry.id   706560aea98a11946bc4f656dbdbf7ba
#
_cell.length_a   1.000
_cell.length_b   1.000
_cell.length_c   1.000
_cell.angle_alpha   90.00
_cell.angle_beta   90.00
_cell.angle_gamma   90.00
#
_symmetry.space_group_name_H-M   'P 1'
#
loop_
_entity.id
_entity.type
_entity.pdbx_description
1 polymer ?
#
loop_
_entity_poly.entity_id
_entity_poly.type
_entity_poly.pdbx_seq_one_letter_code
_entity_poly.pdbx_strand_id
1 'polypeptide(L)'
;MVIFPEEFPVVTSTAVTSVPAVQEGSDPVVGAARYGAVPTLMDSLLHDVRNPLNALSINLEVLSEKLKGETGEVPASQAKNIKAMRDQIQRVDGILRQFSDFIVLRGGGPGEAGLSEVARRSLDVLAHESRRRRLKLQTAIEPDVKVRLQDTSELSFFLVQSLLRAFARSEAGTEVGVAVRVEGSHAVLEVTDAGGSAPEQTPDVVAALGLRCAQLGVEFQIRAGVCRFIFSRA
;
A
#
# COMPACT_ATOMS: atom_id res chain seq x y z
N MET A 1 25.44 6.83 -0.36
CA MET A 1 25.58 6.74 -1.82
C MET A 1 25.59 5.26 -2.17
N VAL A 2 24.42 4.71 -2.49
CA VAL A 2 24.26 3.30 -2.84
C VAL A 2 24.56 3.17 -4.34
N ILE A 3 25.61 2.46 -4.66
CA ILE A 3 26.02 2.19 -6.04
C ILE A 3 25.19 0.98 -6.50
N PHE A 4 24.32 1.20 -7.48
CA PHE A 4 23.57 0.13 -8.16
C PHE A 4 24.44 -0.41 -9.29
N PRO A 5 24.62 -1.73 -9.41
CA PRO A 5 25.29 -2.32 -10.57
C PRO A 5 24.43 -2.20 -11.82
N GLU A 6 25.00 -1.64 -12.87
CA GLU A 6 24.44 -1.63 -14.22
C GLU A 6 24.48 -3.05 -14.83
N GLU A 7 23.50 -3.33 -15.66
CA GLU A 7 23.25 -4.50 -16.50
C GLU A 7 22.35 -5.62 -15.92
N PHE A 8 21.12 -5.59 -16.43
CA PHE A 8 20.12 -6.63 -16.19
C PHE A 8 19.99 -7.53 -17.44
N PRO A 9 20.25 -8.84 -17.36
CA PRO A 9 19.83 -9.74 -18.43
C PRO A 9 18.30 -9.86 -18.46
N VAL A 10 17.73 -9.53 -19.61
CA VAL A 10 16.32 -9.70 -19.92
C VAL A 10 16.03 -11.19 -20.05
N VAL A 11 15.21 -11.72 -19.16
CA VAL A 11 14.61 -13.05 -19.39
C VAL A 11 13.42 -12.84 -20.31
N THR A 12 13.63 -12.93 -21.60
CA THR A 12 12.56 -13.01 -22.60
C THR A 12 11.86 -14.35 -22.46
N SER A 13 10.70 -14.34 -21.83
CA SER A 13 9.75 -15.44 -21.94
C SER A 13 9.06 -15.33 -23.30
N THR A 14 9.62 -15.99 -24.30
CA THR A 14 8.95 -16.23 -25.59
C THR A 14 8.04 -17.44 -25.45
N ALA A 15 6.80 -17.21 -25.05
CA ALA A 15 5.70 -18.09 -25.37
C ALA A 15 4.50 -17.21 -25.72
N VAL A 16 4.41 -16.84 -26.98
CA VAL A 16 3.17 -16.30 -27.55
C VAL A 16 2.18 -17.45 -27.66
N THR A 17 1.42 -17.66 -26.60
CA THR A 17 0.18 -18.42 -26.64
C THR A 17 -0.95 -17.41 -26.77
N SER A 18 -1.76 -17.58 -27.83
CA SER A 18 -2.94 -16.76 -28.09
C SER A 18 -3.78 -16.58 -26.85
N VAL A 19 -3.85 -15.32 -26.34
CA VAL A 19 -4.65 -14.94 -25.19
C VAL A 19 -6.12 -15.07 -25.58
N PRO A 20 -6.92 -15.94 -24.95
CA PRO A 20 -8.36 -15.93 -25.14
C PRO A 20 -8.91 -14.59 -24.59
N ALA A 21 -9.94 -14.07 -25.24
CA ALA A 21 -10.62 -12.85 -24.85
C ALA A 21 -10.91 -12.85 -23.35
N VAL A 22 -10.42 -11.80 -22.65
CA VAL A 22 -10.58 -11.61 -21.22
C VAL A 22 -12.07 -11.54 -20.92
N GLN A 23 -12.63 -12.60 -20.39
CA GLN A 23 -13.90 -12.55 -19.68
C GLN A 23 -13.66 -11.77 -18.39
N GLU A 24 -14.54 -10.81 -18.08
CA GLU A 24 -14.63 -10.07 -16.83
C GLU A 24 -14.97 -11.01 -15.63
N GLY A 25 -14.14 -11.99 -15.41
CA GLY A 25 -14.18 -12.88 -14.27
C GLY A 25 -12.82 -12.85 -13.62
N SER A 26 -12.74 -12.38 -12.39
CA SER A 26 -11.51 -12.32 -11.61
C SER A 26 -10.76 -13.65 -11.74
N ASP A 27 -9.54 -13.59 -12.29
CA ASP A 27 -8.66 -14.75 -12.32
C ASP A 27 -8.54 -15.32 -10.89
N PRO A 28 -8.79 -16.63 -10.69
CA PRO A 28 -8.82 -17.23 -9.36
C PRO A 28 -7.54 -16.99 -8.55
N VAL A 29 -6.38 -16.97 -9.21
CA VAL A 29 -5.08 -16.73 -8.55
C VAL A 29 -4.97 -15.29 -8.06
N VAL A 30 -5.38 -14.32 -8.88
CA VAL A 30 -5.41 -12.89 -8.49
C VAL A 30 -6.44 -12.68 -7.39
N GLY A 31 -7.62 -13.29 -7.50
CA GLY A 31 -8.65 -13.25 -6.48
C GLY A 31 -8.18 -13.81 -5.14
N ALA A 32 -7.55 -14.99 -5.15
CA ALA A 32 -7.01 -15.60 -3.94
C ALA A 32 -5.92 -14.73 -3.27
N ALA A 33 -5.02 -14.15 -4.06
CA ALA A 33 -4.01 -13.24 -3.52
C ALA A 33 -4.63 -11.99 -2.88
N ARG A 34 -5.67 -11.40 -3.49
CA ARG A 34 -6.40 -10.27 -2.91
C ARG A 34 -7.06 -10.65 -1.58
N TYR A 35 -7.81 -11.75 -1.55
CA TYR A 35 -8.45 -12.22 -0.33
C TYR A 35 -7.45 -12.60 0.75
N GLY A 36 -6.29 -13.15 0.39
CA GLY A 36 -5.21 -13.47 1.33
C GLY A 36 -4.62 -12.25 2.05
N ALA A 37 -4.69 -11.06 1.45
CA ALA A 37 -4.25 -9.82 2.08
C ALA A 37 -5.27 -9.23 3.08
N VAL A 38 -6.56 -9.57 2.94
CA VAL A 38 -7.65 -8.97 3.73
C VAL A 38 -7.44 -9.12 5.25
N PRO A 39 -7.10 -10.30 5.81
CA PRO A 39 -6.89 -10.43 7.26
C PRO A 39 -5.81 -9.49 7.80
N THR A 40 -4.69 -9.34 7.10
CA THR A 40 -3.59 -8.44 7.51
C THR A 40 -4.03 -6.98 7.46
N LEU A 41 -4.76 -6.60 6.42
CA LEU A 41 -5.29 -5.25 6.29
C LEU A 41 -6.36 -4.94 7.33
N MET A 42 -7.22 -5.91 7.65
CA MET A 42 -8.23 -5.78 8.72
C MET A 42 -7.58 -5.59 10.08
N ASP A 43 -6.54 -6.36 10.40
CA ASP A 43 -5.80 -6.23 11.67
C ASP A 43 -5.18 -4.83 11.79
N SER A 44 -4.53 -4.37 10.71
CA SER A 44 -3.98 -3.00 10.62
C SER A 44 -5.07 -1.93 10.82
N LEU A 45 -6.21 -2.06 10.11
CA LEU A 45 -7.33 -1.14 10.22
C LEU A 45 -7.89 -1.09 11.66
N LEU A 46 -8.15 -2.25 12.26
CA LEU A 46 -8.72 -2.32 13.62
C LEU A 46 -7.79 -1.66 14.65
N HIS A 47 -6.48 -1.83 14.49
CA HIS A 47 -5.51 -1.14 15.33
C HIS A 47 -5.56 0.38 15.12
N ASP A 48 -5.53 0.83 13.86
CA ASP A 48 -5.46 2.25 13.53
C ASP A 48 -6.77 3.01 13.82
N VAL A 49 -7.91 2.31 13.85
CA VAL A 49 -9.20 2.85 14.32
C VAL A 49 -9.28 2.88 15.84
N ARG A 50 -8.77 1.85 16.53
CA ARG A 50 -8.82 1.78 18.01
C ARG A 50 -8.06 2.93 18.68
N ASN A 51 -6.91 3.32 18.13
CA ASN A 51 -6.10 4.38 18.70
C ASN A 51 -6.82 5.74 18.77
N PRO A 52 -7.39 6.29 17.69
CA PRO A 52 -8.14 7.55 17.77
C PRO A 52 -9.42 7.43 18.58
N LEU A 53 -10.08 6.26 18.59
CA LEU A 53 -11.26 6.04 19.46
C LEU A 53 -10.89 6.08 20.95
N ASN A 54 -9.77 5.49 21.35
CA ASN A 54 -9.27 5.58 22.71
C ASN A 54 -8.95 7.05 23.09
N ALA A 55 -8.30 7.79 22.20
CA ALA A 55 -8.04 9.22 22.41
C ALA A 55 -9.32 10.05 22.54
N LEU A 56 -10.36 9.74 21.74
CA LEU A 56 -11.68 10.35 21.88
C LEU A 56 -12.32 10.06 23.23
N SER A 57 -12.27 8.81 23.67
CA SER A 57 -12.84 8.41 24.98
C SER A 57 -12.19 9.18 26.12
N ILE A 58 -10.86 9.28 26.14
CA ILE A 58 -10.12 10.04 27.16
C ILE A 58 -10.50 11.52 27.12
N ASN A 59 -10.57 12.14 25.94
CA ASN A 59 -10.94 13.54 25.80
C ASN A 59 -12.38 13.82 26.25
N LEU A 60 -13.31 12.89 25.99
CA LEU A 60 -14.69 12.97 26.47
C LEU A 60 -14.79 12.89 27.98
N GLU A 61 -13.99 12.00 28.61
CA GLU A 61 -13.94 11.88 30.06
C GLU A 61 -13.42 13.17 30.70
N VAL A 62 -12.31 13.71 30.22
CA VAL A 62 -11.77 15.00 30.65
C VAL A 62 -12.78 16.13 30.45
N LEU A 63 -13.49 16.16 29.34
CA LEU A 63 -14.53 17.14 29.07
C LEU A 63 -15.69 17.01 30.05
N SER A 64 -16.14 15.79 30.32
CA SER A 64 -17.23 15.51 31.27
C SER A 64 -16.91 15.98 32.68
N GLU A 65 -15.67 15.80 33.12
CA GLU A 65 -15.24 16.32 34.43
C GLU A 65 -15.20 17.85 34.49
N LYS A 66 -14.73 18.49 33.41
CA LYS A 66 -14.64 19.96 33.36
C LYS A 66 -15.99 20.67 33.20
N LEU A 67 -16.96 20.01 32.56
CA LEU A 67 -18.33 20.56 32.44
C LEU A 67 -19.14 20.52 33.74
N LYS A 68 -18.67 19.84 34.77
CA LYS A 68 -19.31 19.79 36.08
C LYS A 68 -19.21 21.11 36.86
N GLY A 69 -18.59 22.15 36.29
CA GLY A 69 -18.51 23.50 36.90
C GLY A 69 -19.79 24.33 36.72
N GLU A 70 -20.04 25.28 37.67
CA GLU A 70 -21.30 25.99 37.87
C GLU A 70 -21.73 27.00 36.77
N THR A 71 -20.97 27.25 35.72
CA THR A 71 -21.19 28.41 34.83
C THR A 71 -21.77 28.13 33.46
N GLY A 72 -21.94 26.90 33.05
CA GLY A 72 -22.57 26.54 31.75
C GLY A 72 -21.83 27.03 30.48
N GLU A 73 -20.80 27.87 30.60
CA GLU A 73 -19.97 28.29 29.48
C GLU A 73 -18.75 27.36 29.29
N VAL A 74 -18.45 27.04 28.05
CA VAL A 74 -17.30 26.17 27.70
C VAL A 74 -16.00 27.00 27.82
N PRO A 75 -15.16 26.78 28.83
CA PRO A 75 -13.89 27.51 28.96
C PRO A 75 -12.98 27.25 27.76
N ALA A 76 -12.07 28.17 27.45
CA ALA A 76 -11.11 28.07 26.36
C ALA A 76 -10.30 26.76 26.38
N SER A 77 -10.04 26.19 27.57
CA SER A 77 -9.37 24.90 27.76
C SER A 77 -10.20 23.71 27.22
N GLN A 78 -11.53 23.84 27.19
CA GLN A 78 -12.44 22.81 26.67
C GLN A 78 -12.59 22.89 25.16
N ALA A 79 -12.49 24.09 24.58
CA ALA A 79 -12.46 24.28 23.13
C ALA A 79 -11.29 23.50 22.50
N LYS A 80 -10.15 23.42 23.20
CA LYS A 80 -9.00 22.59 22.79
C LYS A 80 -9.34 21.09 22.75
N ASN A 81 -10.06 20.59 23.75
CA ASN A 81 -10.45 19.18 23.81
C ASN A 81 -11.49 18.83 22.73
N ILE A 82 -12.46 19.72 22.51
CA ILE A 82 -13.47 19.56 21.44
C ILE A 82 -12.79 19.53 20.07
N LYS A 83 -11.81 20.41 19.84
CA LYS A 83 -11.02 20.41 18.61
C LYS A 83 -10.28 19.08 18.44
N ALA A 84 -9.57 18.62 19.48
CA ALA A 84 -8.84 17.36 19.45
C ALA A 84 -9.75 16.16 19.12
N MET A 85 -10.96 16.11 19.68
CA MET A 85 -11.95 15.07 19.36
C MET A 85 -12.38 15.14 17.89
N ARG A 86 -12.64 16.33 17.36
CA ARG A 86 -13.00 16.52 15.94
C ARG A 86 -11.89 16.05 15.02
N ASP A 87 -10.64 16.41 15.34
CA ASP A 87 -9.47 15.98 14.56
C ASP A 87 -9.32 14.45 14.56
N GLN A 88 -9.62 13.78 15.69
CA GLN A 88 -9.59 12.31 15.76
C GLN A 88 -10.72 11.65 14.97
N ILE A 89 -11.93 12.22 14.99
CA ILE A 89 -13.04 11.72 14.15
C ILE A 89 -12.69 11.81 12.66
N GLN A 90 -12.11 12.94 12.22
CA GLN A 90 -11.66 13.10 10.84
C GLN A 90 -10.57 12.11 10.47
N ARG A 91 -9.67 11.80 11.41
CA ARG A 91 -8.64 10.77 11.22
C ARG A 91 -9.24 9.39 11.03
N VAL A 92 -10.23 8.99 11.85
CA VAL A 92 -10.94 7.71 11.69
C VAL A 92 -11.62 7.62 10.32
N ASP A 93 -12.32 8.67 9.91
CA ASP A 93 -12.98 8.73 8.60
C ASP A 93 -11.97 8.58 7.46
N GLY A 94 -10.81 9.23 7.56
CA GLY A 94 -9.72 9.08 6.61
C GLY A 94 -9.19 7.63 6.50
N ILE A 95 -8.98 6.96 7.64
CA ILE A 95 -8.54 5.56 7.70
C ILE A 95 -9.59 4.63 7.06
N LEU A 96 -10.86 4.82 7.39
CA LEU A 96 -11.95 4.02 6.82
C LEU A 96 -12.07 4.20 5.31
N ARG A 97 -11.91 5.41 4.79
CA ARG A 97 -11.89 5.67 3.34
C ARG A 97 -10.73 4.96 2.65
N GLN A 98 -9.50 5.09 3.17
CA GLN A 98 -8.33 4.41 2.62
C GLN A 98 -8.53 2.91 2.54
N PHE A 99 -9.12 2.32 3.58
CA PHE A 99 -9.42 0.90 3.62
C PHE A 99 -10.53 0.50 2.64
N SER A 100 -11.60 1.30 2.55
CA SER A 100 -12.69 1.09 1.60
C SER A 100 -12.19 1.13 0.15
N ASP A 101 -11.33 2.09 -0.18
CA ASP A 101 -10.77 2.22 -1.52
C ASP A 101 -9.88 1.03 -1.90
N PHE A 102 -9.31 0.35 -0.92
CA PHE A 102 -8.49 -0.85 -1.14
C PHE A 102 -9.33 -2.14 -1.29
N ILE A 103 -10.36 -2.33 -0.44
CA ILE A 103 -11.18 -3.55 -0.44
C ILE A 103 -12.28 -3.50 -1.49
N VAL A 104 -12.94 -2.36 -1.62
CA VAL A 104 -13.97 -2.17 -2.64
C VAL A 104 -13.28 -1.94 -3.97
N LEU A 105 -13.20 -2.99 -4.77
CA LEU A 105 -12.84 -2.94 -6.18
C LEU A 105 -13.86 -2.03 -6.91
N ARG A 106 -13.73 -0.74 -6.77
CA ARG A 106 -14.34 0.20 -7.69
C ARG A 106 -13.54 0.05 -8.97
N GLY A 107 -14.10 -0.67 -9.95
CA GLY A 107 -13.46 -0.87 -11.23
C GLY A 107 -12.91 0.47 -11.72
N GLY A 108 -11.58 0.59 -11.75
CA GLY A 108 -10.90 1.70 -12.37
C GLY A 108 -10.95 1.42 -13.87
N GLY A 109 -11.40 2.38 -14.67
CA GLY A 109 -11.27 2.30 -16.12
C GLY A 109 -9.86 2.65 -16.58
N PRO A 110 -9.60 2.57 -17.89
CA PRO A 110 -8.38 3.10 -18.50
C PRO A 110 -8.18 4.57 -18.16
N GLY A 111 -6.97 4.93 -17.73
CA GLY A 111 -6.72 6.31 -17.35
C GLY A 111 -5.34 6.55 -16.76
N GLU A 112 -5.18 7.74 -16.22
CA GLU A 112 -3.99 8.17 -15.50
C GLU A 112 -4.19 8.03 -14.00
N ALA A 113 -3.14 7.59 -13.29
CA ALA A 113 -3.14 7.49 -11.84
C ALA A 113 -1.81 7.97 -11.25
N GLY A 114 -1.87 8.56 -10.06
CA GLY A 114 -0.71 9.03 -9.31
C GLY A 114 0.02 7.89 -8.62
N LEU A 115 1.08 7.36 -9.23
CA LEU A 115 1.87 6.28 -8.63
C LEU A 115 2.47 6.69 -7.28
N SER A 116 2.99 7.92 -7.18
CA SER A 116 3.56 8.45 -5.94
C SER A 116 2.52 8.55 -4.81
N GLU A 117 1.29 8.92 -5.14
CA GLU A 117 0.19 9.04 -4.17
C GLU A 117 -0.25 7.66 -3.67
N VAL A 118 -0.46 6.71 -4.60
CA VAL A 118 -0.85 5.34 -4.27
C VAL A 118 0.25 4.66 -3.44
N ALA A 119 1.53 4.91 -3.75
CA ALA A 119 2.64 4.38 -2.97
C ALA A 119 2.62 4.87 -1.51
N ARG A 120 2.44 6.18 -1.29
CA ARG A 120 2.33 6.73 0.07
C ARG A 120 1.15 6.16 0.83
N ARG A 121 -0.04 6.11 0.20
CA ARG A 121 -1.24 5.53 0.81
C ARG A 121 -1.06 4.06 1.20
N SER A 122 -0.44 3.26 0.34
CA SER A 122 -0.20 1.84 0.62
C SER A 122 0.76 1.65 1.80
N LEU A 123 1.78 2.51 1.90
CA LEU A 123 2.70 2.53 3.04
C LEU A 123 1.98 2.92 4.34
N ASP A 124 1.10 3.91 4.29
CA ASP A 124 0.30 4.31 5.46
C ASP A 124 -0.61 3.18 5.93
N VAL A 125 -1.32 2.51 5.02
CA VAL A 125 -2.19 1.36 5.34
C VAL A 125 -1.41 0.23 5.98
N LEU A 126 -0.19 -0.05 5.51
CA LEU A 126 0.65 -1.15 6.00
C LEU A 126 1.63 -0.72 7.12
N ALA A 127 1.59 0.54 7.58
CA ALA A 127 2.50 1.04 8.60
C ALA A 127 2.40 0.27 9.93
N HIS A 128 1.19 -0.18 10.31
CA HIS A 128 1.02 -1.01 11.50
C HIS A 128 1.72 -2.37 11.35
N GLU A 129 1.53 -3.03 10.21
CA GLU A 129 2.12 -4.34 9.94
C GLU A 129 3.66 -4.28 9.91
N SER A 130 4.25 -3.24 9.31
CA SER A 130 5.70 -3.06 9.33
C SER A 130 6.24 -2.90 10.76
N ARG A 131 5.55 -2.10 11.61
CA ARG A 131 5.89 -1.94 13.03
C ARG A 131 5.74 -3.24 13.82
N ARG A 132 4.66 -3.99 13.59
CA ARG A 132 4.40 -5.30 14.22
C ARG A 132 5.54 -6.28 13.93
N ARG A 133 6.02 -6.27 12.69
CA ARG A 133 7.18 -7.10 12.26
C ARG A 133 8.52 -6.50 12.62
N ARG A 134 8.56 -5.31 13.22
CA ARG A 134 9.79 -4.57 13.57
C ARG A 134 10.68 -4.28 12.35
N LEU A 135 10.06 -4.00 11.21
CA LEU A 135 10.76 -3.64 9.98
C LEU A 135 10.96 -2.13 9.89
N LYS A 136 12.06 -1.72 9.29
CA LYS A 136 12.34 -0.33 8.96
C LYS A 136 11.94 -0.07 7.51
N LEU A 137 11.10 0.94 7.28
CA LEU A 137 10.72 1.34 5.93
C LEU A 137 11.65 2.45 5.44
N GLN A 138 12.30 2.22 4.30
CA GLN A 138 13.04 3.24 3.57
C GLN A 138 12.26 3.64 2.32
N THR A 139 12.03 4.93 2.13
CA THR A 139 11.23 5.43 1.02
C THR A 139 12.00 6.46 0.19
N ALA A 140 11.99 6.26 -1.13
CA ALA A 140 12.54 7.19 -2.11
C ALA A 140 11.46 7.43 -3.19
N ILE A 141 10.46 8.24 -2.85
CA ILE A 141 9.29 8.48 -3.71
C ILE A 141 9.40 9.87 -4.33
N GLU A 142 9.71 9.92 -5.62
CA GLU A 142 9.64 11.16 -6.39
C GLU A 142 8.21 11.72 -6.36
N PRO A 143 8.04 13.06 -6.26
CA PRO A 143 6.72 13.68 -6.28
C PRO A 143 6.05 13.55 -7.66
N ASP A 144 4.72 13.51 -7.66
CA ASP A 144 3.86 13.66 -8.84
C ASP A 144 4.13 12.71 -10.02
N VAL A 145 4.72 11.53 -9.76
CA VAL A 145 4.89 10.50 -10.78
C VAL A 145 3.52 9.91 -11.13
N LYS A 146 3.14 10.02 -12.39
CA LYS A 146 1.88 9.50 -12.94
C LYS A 146 2.13 8.39 -13.94
N VAL A 147 1.22 7.45 -13.99
CA VAL A 147 1.24 6.29 -14.91
C VAL A 147 -0.06 6.19 -15.66
N ARG A 148 0.00 5.59 -16.85
CA ARG A 148 -1.17 5.24 -17.64
C ARG A 148 -1.41 3.73 -17.56
N LEU A 149 -2.65 3.34 -17.19
CA LEU A 149 -3.05 1.96 -17.02
C LEU A 149 -4.42 1.68 -17.65
N GLN A 150 -4.65 0.44 -18.05
CA GLN A 150 -5.95 -0.06 -18.50
C GLN A 150 -6.96 -0.15 -17.33
N ASP A 151 -6.45 -0.34 -16.12
CA ASP A 151 -7.22 -0.33 -14.88
C ASP A 151 -6.41 0.32 -13.77
N THR A 152 -6.74 1.57 -13.45
CA THR A 152 -6.02 2.38 -12.46
C THR A 152 -6.17 1.88 -11.04
N SER A 153 -7.21 1.10 -10.74
CA SER A 153 -7.43 0.53 -9.40
C SER A 153 -6.38 -0.52 -9.03
N GLU A 154 -5.70 -1.10 -10.02
CA GLU A 154 -4.71 -2.15 -9.82
C GLU A 154 -3.37 -1.68 -9.23
N LEU A 155 -3.09 -0.38 -9.25
CA LEU A 155 -1.87 0.13 -8.60
C LEU A 155 -1.79 -0.23 -7.12
N SER A 156 -2.91 -0.14 -6.41
CA SER A 156 -2.97 -0.54 -4.99
C SER A 156 -2.70 -2.04 -4.81
N PHE A 157 -3.20 -2.88 -5.70
CA PHE A 157 -2.91 -4.31 -5.68
C PHE A 157 -1.41 -4.60 -5.83
N PHE A 158 -0.77 -4.00 -6.83
CA PHE A 158 0.67 -4.17 -7.05
C PHE A 158 1.50 -3.76 -5.82
N LEU A 159 1.20 -2.61 -5.25
CA LEU A 159 1.91 -2.08 -4.09
C LEU A 159 1.71 -2.92 -2.84
N VAL A 160 0.46 -3.23 -2.50
CA VAL A 160 0.18 -3.97 -1.27
C VAL A 160 0.72 -5.38 -1.34
N GLN A 161 0.51 -6.09 -2.44
CA GLN A 161 1.02 -7.46 -2.57
C GLN A 161 2.54 -7.51 -2.55
N SER A 162 3.22 -6.58 -3.23
CA SER A 162 4.68 -6.52 -3.21
C SER A 162 5.25 -6.14 -1.83
N LEU A 163 4.59 -5.24 -1.09
CA LEU A 163 4.94 -4.90 0.29
C LEU A 163 4.73 -6.07 1.26
N LEU A 164 3.58 -6.75 1.19
CA LEU A 164 3.32 -7.92 2.03
C LEU A 164 4.30 -9.06 1.75
N ARG A 165 4.65 -9.27 0.47
CA ARG A 165 5.73 -10.18 0.08
C ARG A 165 7.06 -9.77 0.70
N ALA A 166 7.45 -8.50 0.56
CA ALA A 166 8.70 -7.99 1.12
C ALA A 166 8.74 -8.15 2.64
N PHE A 167 7.64 -7.89 3.33
CA PHE A 167 7.54 -8.09 4.78
C PHE A 167 7.66 -9.56 5.18
N ALA A 168 7.10 -10.49 4.40
CA ALA A 168 7.21 -11.92 4.67
C ALA A 168 8.66 -12.42 4.53
N ARG A 169 9.43 -11.83 3.61
CA ARG A 169 10.82 -12.20 3.31
C ARG A 169 11.86 -11.49 4.18
N SER A 170 11.45 -10.53 5.00
CA SER A 170 12.33 -9.70 5.80
C SER A 170 12.30 -10.10 7.28
N GLU A 171 13.46 -10.23 7.90
CA GLU A 171 13.59 -10.50 9.33
C GLU A 171 13.41 -9.23 10.18
N ALA A 172 13.05 -9.40 11.43
CA ALA A 172 12.90 -8.30 12.37
C ALA A 172 14.20 -7.48 12.49
N GLY A 173 14.08 -6.16 12.44
CA GLY A 173 15.22 -5.23 12.50
C GLY A 173 15.81 -4.88 11.14
N THR A 174 15.43 -5.57 10.06
CA THR A 174 15.91 -5.31 8.70
C THR A 174 15.11 -4.20 8.01
N GLU A 175 15.55 -3.83 6.82
CA GLU A 175 14.98 -2.73 6.03
C GLU A 175 14.22 -3.25 4.82
N VAL A 176 13.05 -2.63 4.56
CA VAL A 176 12.27 -2.80 3.33
C VAL A 176 12.24 -1.46 2.62
N GLY A 177 12.69 -1.45 1.36
CA GLY A 177 12.77 -0.24 0.53
C GLY A 177 11.56 -0.10 -0.40
N VAL A 178 11.10 1.13 -0.60
CA VAL A 178 10.12 1.47 -1.65
C VAL A 178 10.64 2.68 -2.41
N ALA A 179 10.83 2.50 -3.71
CA ALA A 179 11.24 3.59 -4.59
C ALA A 179 10.21 3.78 -5.70
N VAL A 180 9.89 5.05 -5.98
CA VAL A 180 9.12 5.48 -7.14
C VAL A 180 9.93 6.55 -7.85
N ARG A 181 10.24 6.32 -9.12
CA ARG A 181 11.06 7.25 -9.91
C ARG A 181 10.67 7.25 -11.38
N VAL A 182 11.13 8.26 -12.10
CA VAL A 182 11.00 8.32 -13.55
C VAL A 182 12.30 7.86 -14.20
N GLU A 183 12.19 6.93 -15.14
CA GLU A 183 13.30 6.45 -15.97
C GLU A 183 12.95 6.66 -17.46
N GLY A 184 13.42 7.75 -18.03
CA GLY A 184 13.11 8.11 -19.43
C GLY A 184 11.60 8.28 -19.67
N SER A 185 11.01 7.45 -20.52
CA SER A 185 9.57 7.44 -20.82
C SER A 185 8.74 6.58 -19.88
N HIS A 186 9.37 5.99 -18.85
CA HIS A 186 8.72 5.06 -17.97
C HIS A 186 8.68 5.60 -16.53
N ALA A 187 7.70 5.13 -15.77
CA ALA A 187 7.67 5.28 -14.33
C ALA A 187 7.97 3.91 -13.70
N VAL A 188 8.82 3.90 -12.72
CA VAL A 188 9.28 2.66 -12.06
C VAL A 188 8.87 2.66 -10.61
N LEU A 189 8.24 1.58 -10.20
CA LEU A 189 8.03 1.21 -8.80
C LEU A 189 8.95 0.06 -8.45
N GLU A 190 9.67 0.19 -7.37
CA GLU A 190 10.58 -0.86 -6.88
C GLU A 190 10.35 -1.09 -5.39
N VAL A 191 10.16 -2.35 -5.02
CA VAL A 191 10.04 -2.78 -3.62
C VAL A 191 11.17 -3.76 -3.34
N THR A 192 12.02 -3.42 -2.37
CA THR A 192 13.18 -4.22 -1.96
C THR A 192 12.94 -4.87 -0.63
N ASP A 193 13.28 -6.15 -0.52
CA ASP A 193 13.27 -6.92 0.74
C ASP A 193 14.67 -7.30 1.19
N ALA A 194 14.83 -7.65 2.46
CA ALA A 194 16.10 -8.08 3.05
C ALA A 194 16.37 -9.59 2.87
N GLY A 195 15.45 -10.34 2.26
CA GLY A 195 15.54 -11.79 2.12
C GLY A 195 16.58 -12.24 1.07
N GLY A 196 17.07 -11.34 0.22
CA GLY A 196 18.10 -11.63 -0.76
C GLY A 196 17.76 -12.87 -1.61
N SER A 197 18.67 -13.85 -1.62
CA SER A 197 18.50 -15.13 -2.35
C SER A 197 17.67 -16.19 -1.61
N ALA A 198 17.06 -15.88 -0.47
CA ALA A 198 16.20 -16.82 0.25
C ALA A 198 15.04 -17.29 -0.64
N PRO A 199 14.56 -18.53 -0.47
CA PRO A 199 13.42 -19.06 -1.23
C PRO A 199 12.20 -18.16 -1.13
N GLU A 200 11.40 -18.12 -2.21
CA GLU A 200 10.14 -17.38 -2.22
C GLU A 200 9.14 -18.03 -1.25
N GLN A 201 8.61 -17.21 -0.32
CA GLN A 201 7.66 -17.66 0.69
C GLN A 201 6.20 -17.47 0.24
N THR A 202 5.99 -16.69 -0.81
CA THR A 202 4.67 -16.34 -1.34
C THR A 202 4.60 -16.53 -2.87
N PRO A 203 4.84 -17.77 -3.38
CA PRO A 203 4.89 -18.01 -4.82
C PRO A 203 3.57 -17.67 -5.52
N ASP A 204 2.42 -17.88 -4.86
CA ASP A 204 1.10 -17.55 -5.41
C ASP A 204 0.90 -16.03 -5.58
N VAL A 205 1.45 -15.22 -4.68
CA VAL A 205 1.45 -13.76 -4.79
C VAL A 205 2.30 -13.32 -5.98
N VAL A 206 3.46 -13.91 -6.15
CA VAL A 206 4.34 -13.62 -7.31
C VAL A 206 3.66 -13.98 -8.61
N ALA A 207 3.01 -15.15 -8.68
CA ALA A 207 2.24 -15.59 -9.86
C ALA A 207 1.09 -14.62 -10.15
N ALA A 208 0.33 -14.20 -9.13
CA ALA A 208 -0.76 -13.24 -9.26
C ALA A 208 -0.28 -11.87 -9.76
N LEU A 209 0.84 -11.37 -9.24
CA LEU A 209 1.44 -10.11 -9.71
C LEU A 209 1.86 -10.22 -11.18
N GLY A 210 2.60 -11.27 -11.55
CA GLY A 210 3.06 -11.49 -12.92
C GLY A 210 1.90 -11.59 -13.90
N LEU A 211 0.88 -12.37 -13.57
CA LEU A 211 -0.31 -12.54 -14.41
C LEU A 211 -1.05 -11.20 -14.61
N ARG A 212 -1.28 -10.47 -13.52
CA ARG A 212 -2.00 -9.19 -13.61
C ARG A 212 -1.20 -8.12 -14.35
N CYS A 213 0.10 -8.07 -14.16
CA CYS A 213 0.98 -7.20 -14.94
C CYS A 213 0.90 -7.50 -16.43
N ALA A 214 0.96 -8.77 -16.82
CA ALA A 214 0.85 -9.18 -18.23
C ALA A 214 -0.50 -8.78 -18.86
N GLN A 215 -1.61 -8.91 -18.11
CA GLN A 215 -2.94 -8.50 -18.56
C GLN A 215 -3.04 -6.97 -18.78
N LEU A 216 -2.31 -6.18 -18.02
CA LEU A 216 -2.37 -4.72 -18.06
C LEU A 216 -1.24 -4.06 -18.88
N GLY A 217 -0.36 -4.87 -19.49
CA GLY A 217 0.77 -4.36 -20.24
C GLY A 217 1.84 -3.68 -19.37
N VAL A 218 1.94 -4.09 -18.09
CA VAL A 218 2.97 -3.64 -17.16
C VAL A 218 4.14 -4.62 -17.21
N GLU A 219 5.35 -4.11 -17.39
CA GLU A 219 6.54 -4.96 -17.29
C GLU A 219 6.82 -5.26 -15.83
N PHE A 220 6.99 -6.55 -15.51
CA PHE A 220 7.22 -7.03 -14.16
C PHE A 220 8.51 -7.83 -14.09
N GLN A 221 9.39 -7.43 -13.19
CA GLN A 221 10.65 -8.08 -12.94
C GLN A 221 10.75 -8.45 -11.47
N ILE A 222 11.17 -9.69 -11.19
CA ILE A 222 11.45 -10.15 -9.84
C ILE A 222 12.83 -10.79 -9.80
N ARG A 223 13.62 -10.38 -8.84
CA ARG A 223 14.94 -10.96 -8.53
C ARG A 223 15.10 -11.09 -7.03
N ALA A 224 16.18 -11.74 -6.61
CA ALA A 224 16.52 -11.90 -5.20
C ALA A 224 16.39 -10.58 -4.43
N GLY A 225 15.33 -10.46 -3.64
CA GLY A 225 15.04 -9.29 -2.79
C GLY A 225 14.47 -8.06 -3.51
N VAL A 226 14.19 -8.10 -4.82
CA VAL A 226 13.67 -6.95 -5.56
C VAL A 226 12.44 -7.33 -6.38
N CYS A 227 11.39 -6.54 -6.26
CA CYS A 227 10.17 -6.60 -7.05
C CYS A 227 10.02 -5.26 -7.78
N ARG A 228 10.07 -5.26 -9.11
CA ARG A 228 10.10 -4.06 -9.93
C ARG A 228 8.98 -4.08 -10.96
N PHE A 229 8.26 -2.96 -11.06
CA PHE A 229 7.21 -2.70 -12.03
C PHE A 229 7.59 -1.51 -12.88
N ILE A 230 7.45 -1.64 -14.20
CA ILE A 230 7.76 -0.60 -15.17
C ILE A 230 6.47 -0.27 -15.91
N PHE A 231 6.02 0.97 -15.76
CA PHE A 231 4.78 1.49 -16.32
C PHE A 231 5.05 2.48 -17.43
N SER A 232 4.14 2.58 -18.39
CA SER A 232 4.12 3.72 -19.30
C SER A 232 3.80 4.99 -18.50
N ARG A 233 4.62 6.03 -18.65
CA ARG A 233 4.39 7.33 -18.04
C ARG A 233 3.16 8.01 -18.67
N ALA A 234 2.40 8.72 -17.84
CA ALA A 234 1.29 9.56 -18.28
C ALA A 234 1.76 10.90 -18.84
#